data_92253f888a2c2b9002d753ef5d051552
#
_entry.id   92253f888a2c2b9002d753ef5d051552
#
_cell.length_a   1.000
_cell.length_b   1.000
_cell.length_c   1.000
_cell.angle_alpha   90.00
_cell.angle_beta   90.00
_cell.angle_gamma   90.00
#
_symmetry.space_group_name_H-M   'P 1'
#
loop_
_entity.id
_entity.type
_entity.pdbx_description
1 polymer ?
#
loop_
_entity_poly.entity_id
_entity_poly.type
_entity_poly.pdbx_seq_one_letter_code
_entity_poly.pdbx_strand_id
1 'polypeptide(L)'
;MPQENIKSKEIILSIDAGTQSIRAALIDTDGNILHIVKTPIQPYYSEHPGWAEQQPDYYWEMLCKTTGQLLQKQEHLKANIAGVTLTTQRATMINVDKDGKALRPAITWLDQRKADSCKILPGALRPVLKTVKLLDTVESAIQDCEANWICQQQPDIWEKTHKFLHLSGFFTHRLTGEFIDSVGNNIGYLPFNNKTYQWAGKYDFKWWLFKIEQEKLPAMIKPSEILGQITKKASLETGIPAGLPVFAAGSDKGCEILGSGCLTPETGCLSFGTIATFDVATPKYVELRPMIPPYPASVPDTYYTEVSIFRGFWMVSWFKEEFGLQECILAEKNNDVPEKLFDSLIQNVPAGSMGLMLQPYWTPGIGADSYAKGSIIGFGDVHNRAYLYRALLEGLIYGLREGGELTQRKTKVPVTKLKVSGGGSQSEAAMQITADIFGMAAERPHTFETSALGAAIDAAVGLKLYSDFPSAVRSMTRTGKVFEPSLKNHQLYDNLYKRVYLKMYGQLKPLFKEIKDITGYPK
;
A
#
# COMPACT_ATOMS: atom_id res chain seq x y z
N MET A 1 26.04 -44.31 11.40
CA MET A 1 25.78 -42.89 11.33
C MET A 1 24.32 -42.68 11.74
N PRO A 2 24.00 -41.90 12.78
CA PRO A 2 22.62 -41.68 13.14
C PRO A 2 21.99 -40.83 12.04
N GLN A 3 20.83 -41.29 11.52
CA GLN A 3 19.95 -40.46 10.71
C GLN A 3 19.49 -39.27 11.57
N GLU A 4 20.01 -38.09 11.29
CA GLU A 4 19.39 -36.87 11.76
C GLU A 4 17.95 -36.86 11.27
N ASN A 5 17.01 -36.92 12.22
CA ASN A 5 15.61 -36.61 11.99
C ASN A 5 15.53 -35.14 11.52
N ILE A 6 15.62 -34.92 10.22
CA ILE A 6 15.22 -33.67 9.61
C ILE A 6 13.71 -33.58 9.87
N LYS A 7 13.32 -32.91 10.96
CA LYS A 7 11.95 -32.39 11.11
C LYS A 7 11.67 -31.64 9.83
N SER A 8 10.70 -32.13 9.06
CA SER A 8 10.26 -31.41 7.85
C SER A 8 9.95 -30.00 8.25
N LYS A 9 10.67 -29.02 7.66
CA LYS A 9 10.42 -27.60 7.95
C LYS A 9 8.96 -27.29 7.64
N GLU A 10 8.27 -26.66 8.56
CA GLU A 10 6.91 -26.18 8.36
C GLU A 10 6.91 -25.10 7.30
N ILE A 11 5.89 -25.12 6.45
CA ILE A 11 5.74 -24.20 5.31
C ILE A 11 4.47 -23.37 5.53
N ILE A 12 4.53 -22.09 5.22
CA ILE A 12 3.40 -21.18 5.22
C ILE A 12 3.00 -20.90 3.78
N LEU A 13 1.71 -21.06 3.48
CA LEU A 13 1.13 -20.60 2.23
C LEU A 13 0.69 -19.15 2.41
N SER A 14 1.40 -18.24 1.78
CA SER A 14 1.07 -16.82 1.77
C SER A 14 0.45 -16.40 0.44
N ILE A 15 -0.71 -15.72 0.50
CA ILE A 15 -1.45 -15.21 -0.64
C ILE A 15 -1.41 -13.69 -0.59
N ASP A 16 -0.91 -13.06 -1.66
CA ASP A 16 -0.86 -11.60 -1.83
C ASP A 16 -1.73 -11.20 -3.03
N ALA A 17 -2.86 -10.58 -2.76
CA ALA A 17 -3.79 -10.09 -3.76
C ALA A 17 -3.64 -8.57 -3.96
N GLY A 18 -2.64 -8.18 -4.71
CA GLY A 18 -2.37 -6.79 -5.07
C GLY A 18 -3.24 -6.30 -6.24
N THR A 19 -3.03 -5.06 -6.65
CA THR A 19 -3.83 -4.39 -7.69
C THR A 19 -3.65 -5.01 -9.09
N GLN A 20 -2.45 -5.46 -9.43
CA GLN A 20 -2.13 -5.92 -10.80
C GLN A 20 -1.90 -7.43 -10.90
N SER A 21 -1.86 -8.14 -9.78
CA SER A 21 -1.62 -9.57 -9.76
C SER A 21 -2.00 -10.18 -8.44
N ILE A 22 -2.40 -11.46 -8.47
CA ILE A 22 -2.47 -12.33 -7.30
C ILE A 22 -1.24 -13.21 -7.29
N ARG A 23 -0.59 -13.33 -6.12
CA ARG A 23 0.57 -14.18 -5.89
C ARG A 23 0.23 -15.18 -4.80
N ALA A 24 0.72 -16.41 -4.98
CA ALA A 24 0.72 -17.42 -3.95
C ALA A 24 2.15 -17.92 -3.77
N ALA A 25 2.65 -17.92 -2.56
CA ALA A 25 4.02 -18.30 -2.23
C ALA A 25 4.07 -19.34 -1.11
N LEU A 26 4.92 -20.33 -1.26
CA LEU A 26 5.31 -21.25 -0.20
C LEU A 26 6.58 -20.71 0.45
N ILE A 27 6.50 -20.37 1.72
CA ILE A 27 7.57 -19.71 2.48
C ILE A 27 7.95 -20.60 3.66
N ASP A 28 9.25 -20.87 3.82
CA ASP A 28 9.76 -21.65 4.95
C ASP A 28 9.93 -20.80 6.22
N THR A 29 10.25 -21.43 7.32
CA THR A 29 10.47 -20.78 8.61
C THR A 29 11.67 -19.82 8.62
N ASP A 30 12.58 -19.90 7.67
CA ASP A 30 13.71 -18.97 7.54
C ASP A 30 13.39 -17.78 6.61
N GLY A 31 12.13 -17.68 6.13
CA GLY A 31 11.68 -16.63 5.24
C GLY A 31 12.15 -16.78 3.79
N ASN A 32 12.58 -17.97 3.39
CA ASN A 32 12.90 -18.24 2.00
C ASN A 32 11.63 -18.53 1.24
N ILE A 33 11.45 -17.90 0.09
CA ILE A 33 10.39 -18.22 -0.85
C ILE A 33 10.82 -19.46 -1.62
N LEU A 34 10.25 -20.61 -1.25
CA LEU A 34 10.55 -21.89 -1.88
C LEU A 34 10.00 -21.93 -3.30
N HIS A 35 8.75 -21.51 -3.45
CA HIS A 35 8.06 -21.40 -4.74
C HIS A 35 7.05 -20.26 -4.72
N ILE A 36 6.84 -19.65 -5.86
CA ILE A 36 5.85 -18.59 -6.06
C ILE A 36 5.19 -18.74 -7.43
N VAL A 37 3.90 -18.50 -7.47
CA VAL A 37 3.13 -18.31 -8.70
C VAL A 37 2.51 -16.94 -8.67
N LYS A 38 2.65 -16.21 -9.78
CA LYS A 38 2.08 -14.87 -9.97
C LYS A 38 1.14 -14.91 -11.17
N THR A 39 -0.12 -14.59 -10.94
CA THR A 39 -1.15 -14.46 -11.98
C THR A 39 -1.47 -12.98 -12.18
N PRO A 40 -1.17 -12.39 -13.33
CA PRO A 40 -1.62 -11.04 -13.66
C PRO A 40 -3.14 -10.96 -13.65
N ILE A 41 -3.67 -9.84 -13.16
CA ILE A 41 -5.11 -9.56 -13.17
C ILE A 41 -5.36 -8.23 -13.85
N GLN A 42 -6.57 -8.07 -14.40
CA GLN A 42 -7.07 -6.78 -14.82
C GLN A 42 -7.48 -5.99 -13.56
N PRO A 43 -6.87 -4.83 -13.29
CA PRO A 43 -7.10 -4.10 -12.03
C PRO A 43 -8.55 -3.67 -11.83
N TYR A 44 -9.18 -3.22 -12.90
CA TYR A 44 -10.57 -2.76 -12.94
C TYR A 44 -11.08 -2.66 -14.38
N TYR A 45 -12.39 -2.53 -14.53
CA TYR A 45 -13.02 -2.00 -15.71
C TYR A 45 -13.80 -0.73 -15.35
N SER A 46 -14.13 0.08 -16.35
CA SER A 46 -14.80 1.36 -16.16
C SER A 46 -16.01 1.48 -17.07
N GLU A 47 -17.22 1.56 -16.50
CA GLU A 47 -18.46 1.81 -17.26
C GLU A 47 -18.71 3.31 -17.44
N HIS A 48 -18.18 4.13 -16.54
CA HIS A 48 -18.29 5.58 -16.58
C HIS A 48 -16.95 6.24 -16.26
N PRO A 49 -16.66 7.44 -16.78
CA PRO A 49 -15.43 8.17 -16.46
C PRO A 49 -15.23 8.30 -14.94
N GLY A 50 -14.05 7.91 -14.46
CA GLY A 50 -13.68 7.94 -13.05
C GLY A 50 -14.17 6.75 -12.22
N TRP A 51 -14.97 5.83 -12.78
CA TRP A 51 -15.33 4.59 -12.08
C TRP A 51 -14.25 3.54 -12.25
N ALA A 52 -13.99 2.79 -11.19
CA ALA A 52 -13.07 1.66 -11.22
C ALA A 52 -13.68 0.50 -10.42
N GLU A 53 -14.22 -0.46 -11.13
CA GLU A 53 -14.94 -1.61 -10.57
C GLU A 53 -14.29 -2.92 -11.01
N GLN A 54 -14.47 -3.96 -10.21
CA GLN A 54 -14.09 -5.33 -10.59
C GLN A 54 -15.08 -6.34 -10.02
N GLN A 55 -15.31 -7.43 -10.74
CA GLN A 55 -16.17 -8.51 -10.26
C GLN A 55 -15.52 -9.24 -9.09
N PRO A 56 -16.16 -9.36 -7.91
CA PRO A 56 -15.61 -10.09 -6.78
C PRO A 56 -15.29 -11.56 -7.09
N ASP A 57 -16.13 -12.21 -7.89
CA ASP A 57 -15.90 -13.59 -8.30
C ASP A 57 -14.68 -13.74 -9.23
N TYR A 58 -14.33 -12.71 -10.02
CA TYR A 58 -13.09 -12.68 -10.79
C TYR A 58 -11.85 -12.71 -9.89
N TYR A 59 -11.83 -11.94 -8.79
CA TYR A 59 -10.73 -12.02 -7.83
C TYR A 59 -10.62 -13.41 -7.22
N TRP A 60 -11.76 -14.04 -6.86
CA TRP A 60 -11.77 -15.39 -6.33
C TRP A 60 -11.27 -16.42 -7.33
N GLU A 61 -11.73 -16.35 -8.58
CA GLU A 61 -11.27 -17.21 -9.66
C GLU A 61 -9.76 -17.11 -9.87
N MET A 62 -9.21 -15.89 -9.86
CA MET A 62 -7.78 -15.68 -10.02
C MET A 62 -6.98 -16.19 -8.80
N LEU A 63 -7.53 -16.08 -7.59
CA LEU A 63 -6.94 -16.70 -6.40
C LEU A 63 -6.91 -18.22 -6.53
N CYS A 64 -8.03 -18.85 -6.87
CA CYS A 64 -8.12 -20.30 -7.07
C CYS A 64 -7.15 -20.79 -8.15
N LYS A 65 -7.07 -20.09 -9.28
CA LYS A 65 -6.11 -20.38 -10.35
C LYS A 65 -4.67 -20.33 -9.86
N THR A 66 -4.32 -19.27 -9.11
CA THR A 66 -2.94 -19.05 -8.64
C THR A 66 -2.52 -20.12 -7.63
N THR A 67 -3.37 -20.38 -6.63
CA THR A 67 -3.10 -21.40 -5.60
C THR A 67 -3.11 -22.80 -6.20
N GLY A 68 -4.08 -23.12 -7.08
CA GLY A 68 -4.16 -24.38 -7.77
C GLY A 68 -2.91 -24.68 -8.61
N GLN A 69 -2.42 -23.69 -9.37
CA GLN A 69 -1.18 -23.82 -10.16
C GLN A 69 0.06 -24.05 -9.28
N LEU A 70 0.16 -23.33 -8.16
CA LEU A 70 1.27 -23.49 -7.22
C LEU A 70 1.27 -24.89 -6.62
N LEU A 71 0.13 -25.31 -6.07
CA LEU A 71 0.01 -26.55 -5.32
C LEU A 71 0.02 -27.80 -6.22
N GLN A 72 -0.42 -27.70 -7.48
CA GLN A 72 -0.27 -28.75 -8.46
C GLN A 72 1.21 -28.99 -8.81
N LYS A 73 1.98 -27.92 -9.00
CA LYS A 73 3.41 -28.00 -9.29
C LYS A 73 4.23 -28.49 -8.09
N GLN A 74 3.74 -28.28 -6.87
CA GLN A 74 4.43 -28.56 -5.61
C GLN A 74 3.63 -29.52 -4.71
N GLU A 75 3.03 -30.56 -5.33
CA GLU A 75 2.19 -31.55 -4.64
C GLU A 75 2.88 -32.18 -3.41
N HIS A 76 4.18 -32.42 -3.53
CA HIS A 76 4.99 -33.05 -2.48
C HIS A 76 5.17 -32.16 -1.24
N LEU A 77 4.93 -30.83 -1.34
CA LEU A 77 5.04 -29.88 -0.22
C LEU A 77 3.70 -29.65 0.51
N LYS A 78 2.57 -30.10 -0.06
CA LYS A 78 1.25 -29.85 0.53
C LYS A 78 1.11 -30.33 1.97
N ALA A 79 1.67 -31.50 2.27
CA ALA A 79 1.62 -32.09 3.61
C ALA A 79 2.43 -31.28 4.66
N ASN A 80 3.34 -30.43 4.22
CA ASN A 80 4.17 -29.61 5.09
C ASN A 80 3.57 -28.21 5.36
N ILE A 81 2.44 -27.86 4.72
CA ILE A 81 1.78 -26.57 4.94
C ILE A 81 1.13 -26.57 6.31
N ALA A 82 1.64 -25.75 7.21
CA ALA A 82 1.16 -25.62 8.59
C ALA A 82 0.02 -24.60 8.72
N GLY A 83 -0.04 -23.61 7.84
CA GLY A 83 -1.06 -22.56 7.86
C GLY A 83 -1.09 -21.75 6.58
N VAL A 84 -2.19 -21.02 6.45
CA VAL A 84 -2.47 -20.12 5.32
C VAL A 84 -2.61 -18.70 5.84
N THR A 85 -2.15 -17.73 5.08
CA THR A 85 -2.37 -16.33 5.37
C THR A 85 -2.65 -15.58 4.08
N LEU A 86 -3.33 -14.44 4.19
CA LEU A 86 -3.63 -13.61 3.03
C LEU A 86 -3.45 -12.14 3.36
N THR A 87 -2.93 -11.41 2.40
CA THR A 87 -2.88 -9.95 2.40
C THR A 87 -3.48 -9.43 1.10
N THR A 88 -4.10 -8.26 1.14
CA THR A 88 -4.80 -7.71 -0.03
C THR A 88 -4.54 -6.23 -0.20
N GLN A 89 -4.77 -5.74 -1.42
CA GLN A 89 -4.90 -4.31 -1.68
C GLN A 89 -5.94 -3.68 -0.77
N ARG A 90 -5.70 -2.43 -0.35
CA ARG A 90 -6.55 -1.68 0.59
C ARG A 90 -7.80 -1.11 -0.11
N ALA A 91 -8.81 -0.77 0.69
CA ALA A 91 -9.98 0.03 0.26
C ALA A 91 -10.66 -0.49 -1.04
N THR A 92 -10.80 -1.81 -1.18
CA THR A 92 -11.62 -2.44 -2.22
C THR A 92 -12.83 -3.05 -1.54
N MET A 93 -14.01 -2.45 -1.77
CA MET A 93 -15.21 -2.68 -0.98
C MET A 93 -16.24 -3.52 -1.73
N ILE A 94 -16.81 -4.51 -1.04
CA ILE A 94 -17.72 -5.53 -1.59
C ILE A 94 -18.97 -5.64 -0.75
N ASN A 95 -20.14 -5.56 -1.40
CA ASN A 95 -21.43 -5.82 -0.78
C ASN A 95 -21.81 -7.29 -1.00
N VAL A 96 -22.09 -8.03 0.06
CA VAL A 96 -22.51 -9.43 -0.03
C VAL A 96 -23.85 -9.67 0.67
N ASP A 97 -24.59 -10.67 0.19
CA ASP A 97 -25.77 -11.19 0.86
C ASP A 97 -25.41 -12.14 2.03
N LYS A 98 -26.42 -12.74 2.65
CA LYS A 98 -26.26 -13.68 3.77
C LYS A 98 -25.45 -14.95 3.44
N ASP A 99 -25.41 -15.32 2.16
CA ASP A 99 -24.70 -16.49 1.66
C ASP A 99 -23.29 -16.14 1.16
N GLY A 100 -22.85 -14.87 1.34
CA GLY A 100 -21.56 -14.36 0.89
C GLY A 100 -21.46 -14.10 -0.61
N LYS A 101 -22.59 -14.10 -1.34
CA LYS A 101 -22.64 -13.79 -2.76
C LYS A 101 -22.60 -12.29 -2.97
N ALA A 102 -21.74 -11.84 -3.87
CA ALA A 102 -21.64 -10.42 -4.22
C ALA A 102 -22.94 -9.91 -4.88
N LEU A 103 -23.40 -8.74 -4.42
CA LEU A 103 -24.62 -8.09 -4.90
C LEU A 103 -24.36 -7.10 -6.04
N ARG A 104 -23.12 -6.67 -6.19
CA ARG A 104 -22.65 -5.74 -7.21
C ARG A 104 -21.14 -5.90 -7.42
N PRO A 105 -20.58 -5.30 -8.49
CA PRO A 105 -19.12 -5.20 -8.63
C PRO A 105 -18.48 -4.50 -7.43
N ALA A 106 -17.29 -4.92 -7.04
CA ALA A 106 -16.48 -4.24 -6.02
C ALA A 106 -16.10 -2.83 -6.49
N ILE A 107 -16.15 -1.86 -5.61
CA ILE A 107 -15.56 -0.54 -5.82
C ILE A 107 -14.10 -0.63 -5.40
N THR A 108 -13.17 -0.41 -6.33
CA THR A 108 -11.73 -0.50 -6.04
C THR A 108 -11.20 0.83 -5.51
N TRP A 109 -10.05 0.80 -4.87
CA TRP A 109 -9.38 1.99 -4.35
C TRP A 109 -8.99 3.04 -5.42
N LEU A 110 -9.04 2.67 -6.71
CA LEU A 110 -8.79 3.55 -7.85
C LEU A 110 -10.02 4.37 -8.27
N ASP A 111 -11.19 4.04 -7.71
CA ASP A 111 -12.44 4.69 -8.03
C ASP A 111 -12.47 6.15 -7.59
N GLN A 112 -13.04 7.02 -8.40
CA GLN A 112 -13.10 8.46 -8.17
C GLN A 112 -14.53 8.99 -7.97
N ARG A 113 -15.54 8.10 -7.91
CA ARG A 113 -16.91 8.51 -7.67
C ARG A 113 -17.05 9.14 -6.29
N LYS A 114 -17.95 10.11 -6.17
CA LYS A 114 -18.15 10.85 -4.93
C LYS A 114 -19.62 10.77 -4.50
N ALA A 115 -19.82 10.57 -3.19
CA ALA A 115 -21.12 10.78 -2.58
C ALA A 115 -21.44 12.28 -2.47
N ASP A 116 -22.70 12.62 -2.40
CA ASP A 116 -23.14 13.98 -2.15
C ASP A 116 -23.04 14.31 -0.64
N SER A 117 -22.03 15.10 -0.28
CA SER A 117 -21.82 15.51 1.12
C SER A 117 -22.96 16.39 1.65
N CYS A 118 -23.71 17.09 0.78
CA CYS A 118 -24.81 17.94 1.21
C CYS A 118 -26.00 17.13 1.78
N LYS A 119 -26.14 15.88 1.38
CA LYS A 119 -27.18 14.97 1.90
C LYS A 119 -26.85 14.43 3.30
N ILE A 120 -25.62 14.55 3.74
CA ILE A 120 -25.12 14.01 5.01
C ILE A 120 -24.75 15.13 5.97
N LEU A 121 -23.97 16.12 5.52
CA LEU A 121 -23.48 17.22 6.35
C LEU A 121 -24.50 18.37 6.40
N PRO A 122 -25.14 18.65 7.57
CA PRO A 122 -26.05 19.77 7.70
C PRO A 122 -25.39 21.10 7.37
N GLY A 123 -26.09 21.95 6.62
CA GLY A 123 -25.60 23.26 6.20
C GLY A 123 -25.16 24.16 7.37
N ALA A 124 -25.84 24.04 8.52
CA ALA A 124 -25.52 24.79 9.73
C ALA A 124 -24.15 24.44 10.35
N LEU A 125 -23.62 23.23 10.12
CA LEU A 125 -22.30 22.82 10.64
C LEU A 125 -21.13 23.28 9.75
N ARG A 126 -21.37 23.58 8.48
CA ARG A 126 -20.33 23.99 7.52
C ARG A 126 -19.54 25.24 7.95
N PRO A 127 -20.18 26.34 8.42
CA PRO A 127 -19.44 27.50 8.90
C PRO A 127 -18.55 27.18 10.10
N VAL A 128 -19.03 26.34 11.02
CA VAL A 128 -18.27 25.89 12.20
C VAL A 128 -17.03 25.11 11.78
N LEU A 129 -17.21 24.10 10.93
CA LEU A 129 -16.09 23.29 10.42
C LEU A 129 -15.10 24.12 9.62
N LYS A 130 -15.56 25.12 8.86
CA LYS A 130 -14.70 26.03 8.11
C LYS A 130 -13.84 26.89 9.05
N THR A 131 -14.41 27.37 10.16
CA THR A 131 -13.68 28.16 11.17
C THR A 131 -12.55 27.36 11.80
N VAL A 132 -12.78 26.07 12.09
CA VAL A 132 -11.74 25.16 12.66
C VAL A 132 -10.89 24.48 11.57
N LYS A 133 -11.04 24.86 10.29
CA LYS A 133 -10.28 24.33 9.13
C LYS A 133 -10.42 22.81 8.93
N LEU A 134 -11.56 22.24 9.29
CA LEU A 134 -11.86 20.81 9.13
C LEU A 134 -12.91 20.53 8.04
N LEU A 135 -13.52 21.56 7.44
CA LEU A 135 -14.61 21.37 6.48
C LEU A 135 -14.19 20.49 5.31
N ASP A 136 -13.08 20.81 4.64
CA ASP A 136 -12.60 20.07 3.46
C ASP A 136 -12.29 18.61 3.81
N THR A 137 -11.69 18.36 4.98
CA THR A 137 -11.36 17.00 5.45
C THR A 137 -12.63 16.19 5.70
N VAL A 138 -13.64 16.77 6.34
CA VAL A 138 -14.90 16.09 6.64
C VAL A 138 -15.71 15.85 5.36
N GLU A 139 -15.78 16.85 4.48
CA GLU A 139 -16.47 16.70 3.18
C GLU A 139 -15.80 15.63 2.31
N SER A 140 -14.47 15.65 2.20
CA SER A 140 -13.75 14.58 1.48
C SER A 140 -14.04 13.21 2.07
N ALA A 141 -13.99 13.05 3.40
CA ALA A 141 -14.28 11.76 4.04
C ALA A 141 -15.70 11.26 3.74
N ILE A 142 -16.70 12.15 3.72
CA ILE A 142 -18.08 11.81 3.36
C ILE A 142 -18.17 11.43 1.87
N GLN A 143 -17.53 12.22 1.01
CA GLN A 143 -17.57 12.05 -0.45
C GLN A 143 -16.85 10.77 -0.90
N ASP A 144 -15.73 10.45 -0.26
CA ASP A 144 -14.89 9.30 -0.61
C ASP A 144 -15.40 7.98 0.00
N CYS A 145 -16.42 8.02 0.87
CA CYS A 145 -16.99 6.83 1.47
C CYS A 145 -17.89 6.08 0.47
N GLU A 146 -17.48 4.91 0.05
CA GLU A 146 -18.19 4.06 -0.92
C GLU A 146 -19.60 3.70 -0.42
N ALA A 147 -19.74 3.42 0.87
CA ALA A 147 -21.05 3.12 1.48
C ALA A 147 -22.03 4.30 1.32
N ASN A 148 -21.56 5.53 1.54
CA ASN A 148 -22.39 6.72 1.37
C ASN A 148 -22.89 6.85 -0.07
N TRP A 149 -22.03 6.59 -1.05
CA TRP A 149 -22.40 6.62 -2.45
C TRP A 149 -23.42 5.52 -2.77
N ILE A 150 -23.20 4.29 -2.31
CA ILE A 150 -24.10 3.16 -2.53
C ILE A 150 -25.47 3.43 -1.89
N CYS A 151 -25.52 3.93 -0.67
CA CYS A 151 -26.78 4.32 0.00
C CYS A 151 -27.56 5.38 -0.79
N GLN A 152 -26.86 6.31 -1.46
CA GLN A 152 -27.48 7.40 -2.20
C GLN A 152 -27.91 7.02 -3.62
N GLN A 153 -27.17 6.17 -4.30
CA GLN A 153 -27.35 5.84 -5.72
C GLN A 153 -27.93 4.43 -5.96
N GLN A 154 -27.71 3.51 -5.01
CA GLN A 154 -28.14 2.12 -5.11
C GLN A 154 -28.76 1.63 -3.78
N PRO A 155 -29.82 2.31 -3.26
CA PRO A 155 -30.40 1.99 -1.95
C PRO A 155 -30.91 0.54 -1.86
N ASP A 156 -31.45 -0.03 -2.93
CA ASP A 156 -31.93 -1.41 -2.97
C ASP A 156 -30.79 -2.43 -2.79
N ILE A 157 -29.58 -2.11 -3.28
CA ILE A 157 -28.38 -2.93 -3.05
C ILE A 157 -27.95 -2.82 -1.60
N TRP A 158 -27.95 -1.59 -1.05
CA TRP A 158 -27.59 -1.38 0.34
C TRP A 158 -28.53 -2.09 1.31
N GLU A 159 -29.82 -2.03 1.07
CA GLU A 159 -30.84 -2.73 1.87
C GLU A 159 -30.62 -4.25 1.89
N LYS A 160 -30.31 -4.86 0.73
CA LYS A 160 -30.04 -6.29 0.58
C LYS A 160 -28.66 -6.70 1.12
N THR A 161 -27.77 -5.73 1.40
CA THR A 161 -26.42 -6.03 1.87
C THR A 161 -26.47 -6.60 3.29
N HIS A 162 -26.02 -7.84 3.44
CA HIS A 162 -25.81 -8.48 4.74
C HIS A 162 -24.47 -8.06 5.35
N LYS A 163 -23.39 -8.09 4.55
CA LYS A 163 -22.08 -7.61 4.97
C LYS A 163 -21.44 -6.72 3.91
N PHE A 164 -20.77 -5.66 4.39
CA PHE A 164 -19.95 -4.75 3.61
C PHE A 164 -18.49 -4.98 3.98
N LEU A 165 -17.73 -5.57 3.06
CA LEU A 165 -16.45 -6.20 3.31
C LEU A 165 -15.33 -5.54 2.51
N HIS A 166 -14.12 -5.50 3.07
CA HIS A 166 -12.91 -5.41 2.27
C HIS A 166 -12.70 -6.69 1.45
N LEU A 167 -11.84 -6.61 0.43
CA LEU A 167 -11.46 -7.79 -0.37
C LEU A 167 -10.90 -8.91 0.52
N SER A 168 -10.17 -8.57 1.59
CA SER A 168 -9.66 -9.53 2.59
C SER A 168 -10.79 -10.26 3.31
N GLY A 169 -11.80 -9.55 3.78
CA GLY A 169 -12.97 -10.15 4.43
C GLY A 169 -13.79 -11.03 3.48
N PHE A 170 -13.89 -10.63 2.21
CA PHE A 170 -14.52 -11.46 1.17
C PHE A 170 -13.76 -12.76 0.94
N PHE A 171 -12.44 -12.71 0.81
CA PHE A 171 -11.63 -13.92 0.68
C PHE A 171 -11.65 -14.77 1.94
N THR A 172 -11.62 -14.17 3.13
CA THR A 172 -11.78 -14.88 4.40
C THR A 172 -13.08 -15.68 4.40
N HIS A 173 -14.20 -15.04 4.04
CA HIS A 173 -15.47 -15.75 3.97
C HIS A 173 -15.46 -16.88 2.95
N ARG A 174 -14.91 -16.67 1.76
CA ARG A 174 -14.81 -17.73 0.71
C ARG A 174 -13.95 -18.91 1.17
N LEU A 175 -12.87 -18.66 1.92
CA LEU A 175 -11.97 -19.68 2.42
C LEU A 175 -12.54 -20.44 3.63
N THR A 176 -13.16 -19.70 4.58
CA THR A 176 -13.49 -20.24 5.91
C THR A 176 -14.99 -20.33 6.20
N GLY A 177 -15.83 -19.59 5.48
CA GLY A 177 -17.25 -19.43 5.77
C GLY A 177 -17.55 -18.34 6.81
N GLU A 178 -16.53 -17.70 7.41
CA GLU A 178 -16.69 -16.72 8.50
C GLU A 178 -16.69 -15.28 7.97
N PHE A 179 -17.53 -14.41 8.55
CA PHE A 179 -17.52 -12.97 8.28
C PHE A 179 -16.63 -12.25 9.30
N ILE A 180 -15.33 -12.52 9.19
CA ILE A 180 -14.27 -11.96 10.07
C ILE A 180 -13.18 -11.36 9.18
N ASP A 181 -12.54 -10.27 9.64
CA ASP A 181 -11.38 -9.68 8.99
C ASP A 181 -10.34 -9.24 10.01
N SER A 182 -9.13 -8.96 9.53
CA SER A 182 -8.04 -8.43 10.33
C SER A 182 -8.18 -6.92 10.54
N VAL A 183 -7.92 -6.43 11.76
CA VAL A 183 -7.83 -4.99 12.01
C VAL A 183 -6.73 -4.33 11.15
N GLY A 184 -5.67 -5.07 10.78
CA GLY A 184 -4.59 -4.59 9.92
C GLY A 184 -5.00 -4.37 8.46
N ASN A 185 -6.14 -4.92 8.03
CA ASN A 185 -6.72 -4.70 6.70
C ASN A 185 -7.76 -3.57 6.69
N ASN A 186 -8.19 -3.10 7.87
CA ASN A 186 -9.31 -2.17 7.98
C ASN A 186 -8.87 -0.73 7.71
N ILE A 187 -8.68 -0.41 6.44
CA ILE A 187 -8.22 0.89 5.93
C ILE A 187 -9.25 1.41 4.94
N GLY A 188 -9.83 2.57 5.24
CA GLY A 188 -10.87 3.20 4.43
C GLY A 188 -11.76 4.12 5.24
N TYR A 189 -12.84 4.60 4.61
CA TYR A 189 -13.81 5.50 5.22
C TYR A 189 -14.91 4.69 5.94
N LEU A 190 -14.54 4.09 7.08
CA LEU A 190 -15.38 3.23 7.89
C LEU A 190 -15.48 3.76 9.33
N PRO A 191 -16.59 3.44 10.06
CA PRO A 191 -16.74 3.86 11.45
C PRO A 191 -15.87 3.00 12.40
N PHE A 192 -14.55 3.09 12.22
CA PHE A 192 -13.56 2.35 12.98
C PHE A 192 -12.74 3.24 13.91
N ASN A 193 -12.41 2.76 15.07
CA ASN A 193 -11.53 3.42 16.03
C ASN A 193 -10.14 2.79 15.98
N ASN A 194 -9.26 3.40 15.19
CA ASN A 194 -7.89 2.91 14.99
C ASN A 194 -7.09 2.85 16.31
N LYS A 195 -7.46 3.64 17.31
CA LYS A 195 -6.77 3.67 18.61
C LYS A 195 -7.10 2.44 19.50
N THR A 196 -8.31 1.92 19.38
CA THR A 196 -8.77 0.78 20.18
C THR A 196 -8.90 -0.51 19.40
N TYR A 197 -8.64 -0.48 18.08
CA TYR A 197 -8.80 -1.61 17.15
C TYR A 197 -10.21 -2.21 17.15
N GLN A 198 -11.23 -1.36 17.29
CA GLN A 198 -12.62 -1.77 17.35
C GLN A 198 -13.50 -0.87 16.50
N TRP A 199 -14.67 -1.35 16.12
CA TRP A 199 -15.69 -0.48 15.56
C TRP A 199 -15.99 0.67 16.53
N ALA A 200 -16.31 1.81 15.99
CA ALA A 200 -16.57 3.03 16.76
C ALA A 200 -17.67 2.81 17.81
N GLY A 201 -17.57 3.46 18.94
CA GLY A 201 -18.60 3.39 19.98
C GLY A 201 -19.95 3.89 19.48
N LYS A 202 -21.04 3.41 20.08
CA LYS A 202 -22.45 3.66 19.67
C LYS A 202 -22.76 5.14 19.36
N TYR A 203 -22.14 6.08 20.05
CA TYR A 203 -22.39 7.52 19.91
C TYR A 203 -21.26 8.25 19.19
N ASP A 204 -20.32 7.54 18.55
CA ASP A 204 -19.24 8.16 17.79
C ASP A 204 -19.82 8.83 16.54
N PHE A 205 -19.33 10.04 16.26
CA PHE A 205 -19.76 10.83 15.10
C PHE A 205 -19.47 10.14 13.76
N LYS A 206 -18.57 9.18 13.71
CA LYS A 206 -18.24 8.40 12.50
C LYS A 206 -19.45 7.64 11.96
N TRP A 207 -20.35 7.14 12.80
CA TRP A 207 -21.60 6.52 12.40
C TRP A 207 -22.53 7.48 11.66
N TRP A 208 -22.42 8.74 12.00
CA TRP A 208 -23.17 9.79 11.31
C TRP A 208 -22.53 10.20 9.99
N LEU A 209 -21.18 10.24 9.91
CA LEU A 209 -20.45 10.56 8.67
C LEU A 209 -20.53 9.43 7.65
N PHE A 210 -20.41 8.19 8.12
CA PHE A 210 -20.41 6.98 7.30
C PHE A 210 -21.71 6.24 7.55
N LYS A 211 -22.62 6.23 6.58
CA LYS A 211 -23.97 5.66 6.70
C LYS A 211 -23.94 4.13 6.62
N ILE A 212 -23.30 3.50 7.60
CA ILE A 212 -23.13 2.06 7.70
C ILE A 212 -23.75 1.58 9.01
N GLU A 213 -24.62 0.60 8.95
CA GLU A 213 -25.16 -0.07 10.13
C GLU A 213 -24.13 -1.07 10.66
N GLN A 214 -23.95 -1.11 11.98
CA GLN A 214 -22.92 -1.93 12.63
C GLN A 214 -23.04 -3.42 12.29
N GLU A 215 -24.27 -3.92 12.14
CA GLU A 215 -24.55 -5.31 11.77
C GLU A 215 -24.08 -5.68 10.37
N LYS A 216 -23.88 -4.70 9.48
CA LYS A 216 -23.34 -4.93 8.13
C LYS A 216 -21.81 -5.05 8.11
N LEU A 217 -21.15 -4.81 9.22
CA LEU A 217 -19.70 -4.89 9.30
C LEU A 217 -19.26 -6.28 9.80
N PRO A 218 -18.06 -6.78 9.39
CA PRO A 218 -17.51 -8.06 9.87
C PRO A 218 -17.06 -7.96 11.33
N ALA A 219 -16.85 -9.10 11.97
CA ALA A 219 -16.08 -9.17 13.19
C ALA A 219 -14.60 -8.85 12.89
N MET A 220 -13.90 -8.25 13.85
CA MET A 220 -12.51 -7.85 13.67
C MET A 220 -11.62 -8.55 14.70
N ILE A 221 -10.48 -9.09 14.22
CA ILE A 221 -9.46 -9.71 15.07
C ILE A 221 -8.08 -9.12 14.78
N LYS A 222 -7.12 -9.35 15.66
CA LYS A 222 -5.76 -8.84 15.47
C LYS A 222 -4.98 -9.71 14.47
N PRO A 223 -3.96 -9.16 13.81
CA PRO A 223 -3.00 -9.97 13.05
C PRO A 223 -2.43 -11.12 13.88
N SER A 224 -2.09 -12.22 13.24
CA SER A 224 -1.66 -13.51 13.82
C SER A 224 -2.74 -14.32 14.54
N GLU A 225 -3.95 -13.81 14.73
CA GLU A 225 -5.09 -14.60 15.22
C GLU A 225 -5.72 -15.42 14.06
N ILE A 226 -6.48 -16.47 14.43
CA ILE A 226 -7.08 -17.38 13.46
C ILE A 226 -8.41 -16.81 12.96
N LEU A 227 -8.52 -16.57 11.67
CA LEU A 227 -9.74 -16.16 10.96
C LEU A 227 -10.74 -17.30 10.77
N GLY A 228 -10.27 -18.54 10.79
CA GLY A 228 -11.05 -19.76 10.59
C GLY A 228 -10.19 -20.86 10.00
N GLN A 229 -10.84 -21.91 9.47
CA GLN A 229 -10.16 -23.03 8.82
C GLN A 229 -10.64 -23.17 7.37
N ILE A 230 -9.75 -23.62 6.49
CA ILE A 230 -10.09 -23.91 5.10
C ILE A 230 -11.24 -24.94 5.05
N THR A 231 -12.36 -24.54 4.47
CA THR A 231 -13.53 -25.42 4.30
C THR A 231 -13.28 -26.48 3.23
N LYS A 232 -14.06 -27.57 3.25
CA LYS A 232 -14.01 -28.59 2.18
C LYS A 232 -14.32 -27.99 0.81
N LYS A 233 -15.27 -27.03 0.74
CA LYS A 233 -15.62 -26.33 -0.49
C LYS A 233 -14.45 -25.51 -1.01
N ALA A 234 -13.85 -24.67 -0.17
CA ALA A 234 -12.67 -23.87 -0.52
C ALA A 234 -11.49 -24.77 -0.97
N SER A 235 -11.29 -25.90 -0.29
CA SER A 235 -10.24 -26.88 -0.65
C SER A 235 -10.41 -27.43 -2.07
N LEU A 236 -11.65 -27.73 -2.46
CA LEU A 236 -11.94 -28.23 -3.82
C LEU A 236 -11.69 -27.15 -4.89
N GLU A 237 -11.98 -25.88 -4.58
CA GLU A 237 -11.84 -24.76 -5.52
C GLU A 237 -10.37 -24.29 -5.63
N THR A 238 -9.64 -24.23 -4.51
CA THR A 238 -8.29 -23.64 -4.44
C THR A 238 -7.14 -24.65 -4.50
N GLY A 239 -7.42 -25.93 -4.22
CA GLY A 239 -6.41 -26.97 -4.03
C GLY A 239 -5.70 -26.92 -2.66
N ILE A 240 -6.03 -25.95 -1.79
CA ILE A 240 -5.47 -25.83 -0.44
C ILE A 240 -6.06 -26.93 0.45
N PRO A 241 -5.27 -27.67 1.25
CA PRO A 241 -5.80 -28.72 2.12
C PRO A 241 -6.87 -28.22 3.09
N ALA A 242 -8.01 -28.94 3.18
CA ALA A 242 -9.08 -28.60 4.12
C ALA A 242 -8.60 -28.72 5.58
N GLY A 243 -9.14 -27.86 6.45
CA GLY A 243 -8.84 -27.86 7.88
C GLY A 243 -7.57 -27.07 8.26
N LEU A 244 -6.78 -26.59 7.29
CA LEU A 244 -5.66 -25.70 7.61
C LEU A 244 -6.16 -24.38 8.21
N PRO A 245 -5.51 -23.86 9.27
CA PRO A 245 -5.85 -22.58 9.85
C PRO A 245 -5.48 -21.43 8.88
N VAL A 246 -6.37 -20.44 8.82
CA VAL A 246 -6.14 -19.18 8.09
C VAL A 246 -5.84 -18.09 9.11
N PHE A 247 -4.67 -17.48 9.03
CA PHE A 247 -4.21 -16.44 9.95
C PHE A 247 -4.47 -15.05 9.40
N ALA A 248 -4.90 -14.15 10.28
CA ALA A 248 -5.03 -12.75 10.00
C ALA A 248 -3.67 -12.11 9.76
N ALA A 249 -3.57 -11.28 8.73
CA ALA A 249 -2.39 -10.46 8.43
C ALA A 249 -2.77 -8.99 8.28
N GLY A 250 -1.80 -8.12 8.04
CA GLY A 250 -2.05 -6.75 7.62
C GLY A 250 -2.46 -6.64 6.15
N SER A 251 -2.76 -5.42 5.71
CA SER A 251 -2.90 -5.11 4.29
C SER A 251 -1.57 -5.28 3.55
N ASP A 252 -1.58 -5.27 2.21
CA ASP A 252 -0.39 -5.35 1.37
C ASP A 252 0.74 -4.41 1.84
N LYS A 253 0.42 -3.15 2.12
CA LYS A 253 1.37 -2.18 2.67
C LYS A 253 1.81 -2.50 4.09
N GLY A 254 0.88 -2.94 4.96
CA GLY A 254 1.22 -3.35 6.32
C GLY A 254 2.19 -4.52 6.35
N CYS A 255 1.91 -5.53 5.54
CA CYS A 255 2.78 -6.68 5.36
C CYS A 255 4.11 -6.32 4.66
N GLU A 256 4.10 -5.38 3.68
CA GLU A 256 5.33 -4.88 3.05
C GLU A 256 6.28 -4.27 4.08
N ILE A 257 5.77 -3.47 5.02
CA ILE A 257 6.56 -2.86 6.10
C ILE A 257 7.15 -3.94 7.02
N LEU A 258 6.32 -4.91 7.45
CA LEU A 258 6.75 -6.02 8.30
C LEU A 258 7.78 -6.91 7.60
N GLY A 259 7.51 -7.33 6.36
CA GLY A 259 8.41 -8.17 5.56
C GLY A 259 9.70 -7.49 5.14
N SER A 260 9.74 -6.15 5.18
CA SER A 260 10.97 -5.36 5.05
C SER A 260 11.78 -5.31 6.33
N GLY A 261 11.24 -5.80 7.45
CA GLY A 261 11.91 -5.81 8.76
C GLY A 261 11.79 -4.49 9.53
N CYS A 262 10.75 -3.69 9.28
CA CYS A 262 10.52 -2.42 9.94
C CYS A 262 9.59 -2.61 11.14
N LEU A 263 10.14 -2.65 12.35
CA LEU A 263 9.41 -2.88 13.60
C LEU A 263 9.37 -1.67 14.53
N THR A 264 10.23 -0.69 14.30
CA THR A 264 10.43 0.42 15.25
C THR A 264 10.46 1.76 14.51
N PRO A 265 10.14 2.88 15.20
CA PRO A 265 10.08 4.19 14.55
C PRO A 265 11.44 4.75 14.10
N GLU A 266 12.56 4.15 14.53
CA GLU A 266 13.91 4.49 14.07
C GLU A 266 14.19 3.96 12.65
N THR A 267 13.37 3.05 12.14
CA THR A 267 13.51 2.49 10.80
C THR A 267 12.41 3.03 9.87
N GLY A 268 12.81 3.87 8.92
CA GLY A 268 11.92 4.32 7.86
C GLY A 268 11.76 3.25 6.78
N CYS A 269 10.53 2.90 6.45
CA CYS A 269 10.17 2.04 5.33
C CYS A 269 9.76 2.91 4.15
N LEU A 270 10.47 2.82 3.03
CA LEU A 270 10.09 3.45 1.78
C LEU A 270 9.53 2.38 0.85
N SER A 271 8.35 2.62 0.31
CA SER A 271 7.78 1.78 -0.73
C SER A 271 7.85 2.51 -2.08
N PHE A 272 8.53 1.91 -3.03
CA PHE A 272 8.66 2.40 -4.41
C PHE A 272 7.65 1.71 -5.32
N GLY A 273 6.38 1.85 -4.95
CA GLY A 273 5.23 1.36 -5.71
C GLY A 273 4.61 2.42 -6.62
N THR A 274 3.48 2.08 -7.26
CA THR A 274 2.64 3.05 -8.03
C THR A 274 2.36 4.29 -7.18
N ILE A 275 1.97 4.09 -5.92
CA ILE A 275 2.02 5.09 -4.85
C ILE A 275 3.37 4.89 -4.14
N ALA A 276 4.12 5.97 -3.96
CA ALA A 276 5.32 5.92 -3.13
C ALA A 276 4.98 6.37 -1.70
N THR A 277 5.48 5.64 -0.71
CA THR A 277 5.19 5.96 0.70
C THR A 277 6.45 6.01 1.54
N PHE A 278 6.37 6.81 2.60
CA PHE A 278 7.30 6.78 3.74
C PHE A 278 6.52 6.41 4.99
N ASP A 279 6.90 5.30 5.60
CA ASP A 279 6.20 4.71 6.74
C ASP A 279 7.16 4.47 7.91
N VAL A 280 6.63 4.51 9.13
CA VAL A 280 7.30 3.95 10.31
C VAL A 280 6.31 3.15 11.15
N ALA A 281 6.79 2.06 11.76
CA ALA A 281 6.06 1.35 12.78
C ALA A 281 6.26 2.03 14.15
N THR A 282 5.19 2.27 14.90
CA THR A 282 5.26 2.94 16.21
C THR A 282 4.27 2.33 17.20
N PRO A 283 4.67 2.12 18.47
CA PRO A 283 3.73 1.69 19.51
C PRO A 283 2.79 2.81 19.99
N LYS A 284 3.03 4.05 19.56
CA LYS A 284 2.23 5.20 19.95
C LYS A 284 1.27 5.59 18.83
N TYR A 285 0.02 5.90 19.18
CA TYR A 285 -0.93 6.50 18.27
C TYR A 285 -0.51 7.95 17.95
N VAL A 286 -0.11 8.22 16.72
CA VAL A 286 0.38 9.53 16.28
C VAL A 286 -0.28 9.92 14.97
N GLU A 287 -1.12 10.94 15.00
CA GLU A 287 -1.66 11.55 13.79
C GLU A 287 -0.64 12.51 13.16
N LEU A 288 -0.23 12.24 11.95
CA LEU A 288 0.67 13.13 11.20
C LEU A 288 -0.04 14.42 10.80
N ARG A 289 -1.34 14.33 10.52
CA ARG A 289 -2.25 15.45 10.23
C ARG A 289 -3.54 15.28 11.02
N PRO A 290 -4.22 16.37 11.42
CA PRO A 290 -5.49 16.26 12.14
C PRO A 290 -6.52 15.42 11.40
N MET A 291 -7.21 14.53 12.13
CA MET A 291 -8.25 13.64 11.61
C MET A 291 -7.77 12.61 10.57
N ILE A 292 -6.48 12.46 10.35
CA ILE A 292 -5.91 11.37 9.57
C ILE A 292 -5.23 10.41 10.55
N PRO A 293 -5.93 9.33 10.95
CA PRO A 293 -5.40 8.41 11.94
C PRO A 293 -4.24 7.58 11.36
N PRO A 294 -3.29 7.15 12.20
CA PRO A 294 -2.36 6.10 11.81
C PRO A 294 -3.13 4.79 11.64
N TYR A 295 -2.63 3.91 10.79
CA TYR A 295 -3.25 2.62 10.52
C TYR A 295 -2.84 1.58 11.56
N PRO A 296 -3.73 0.63 11.93
CA PRO A 296 -3.33 -0.55 12.67
C PRO A 296 -2.24 -1.30 11.91
N ALA A 297 -1.17 -1.67 12.60
CA ALA A 297 -0.07 -2.38 11.98
C ALA A 297 -0.30 -3.90 11.92
N SER A 298 0.51 -4.61 11.12
CA SER A 298 0.59 -6.07 11.14
C SER A 298 1.07 -6.60 12.50
N VAL A 299 1.90 -5.84 13.20
CA VAL A 299 2.24 -6.17 14.58
C VAL A 299 1.14 -5.67 15.51
N PRO A 300 0.48 -6.55 16.29
CA PRO A 300 -0.57 -6.15 17.22
C PRO A 300 -0.16 -5.01 18.17
N ASP A 301 -1.11 -4.14 18.49
CA ASP A 301 -0.93 -3.00 19.39
C ASP A 301 0.13 -1.97 18.95
N THR A 302 0.43 -1.94 17.66
CA THR A 302 1.28 -0.93 17.00
C THR A 302 0.57 -0.29 15.81
N TYR A 303 1.10 0.82 15.34
CA TYR A 303 0.53 1.63 14.28
C TYR A 303 1.55 1.90 13.19
N TYR A 304 1.08 2.06 11.95
CA TYR A 304 1.86 2.65 10.88
C TYR A 304 1.45 4.10 10.65
N THR A 305 2.42 5.00 10.67
CA THR A 305 2.24 6.34 10.13
C THR A 305 2.61 6.31 8.66
N GLU A 306 1.82 6.93 7.81
CA GLU A 306 2.05 6.91 6.35
C GLU A 306 2.05 8.33 5.78
N VAL A 307 3.04 8.64 4.95
CA VAL A 307 3.03 9.79 4.05
C VAL A 307 3.13 9.26 2.63
N SER A 308 2.16 9.62 1.78
CA SER A 308 2.01 9.06 0.44
C SER A 308 2.22 10.12 -0.64
N ILE A 309 2.89 9.71 -1.73
CA ILE A 309 2.91 10.40 -3.02
C ILE A 309 2.06 9.56 -3.98
N PHE A 310 0.83 9.98 -4.28
CA PHE A 310 -0.15 9.18 -5.04
C PHE A 310 0.31 8.79 -6.44
N ARG A 311 1.08 9.63 -7.11
CA ARG A 311 1.73 9.34 -8.39
C ARG A 311 3.22 9.13 -8.15
N GLY A 312 3.56 8.12 -7.33
CA GLY A 312 4.92 7.77 -6.97
C GLY A 312 5.71 7.21 -8.16
N PHE A 313 6.15 5.98 -8.09
CA PHE A 313 6.86 5.34 -9.21
C PHE A 313 5.97 5.07 -10.45
N TRP A 314 4.67 5.36 -10.39
CA TRP A 314 3.85 5.56 -11.59
C TRP A 314 4.49 6.57 -12.56
N MET A 315 5.18 7.59 -12.05
CA MET A 315 5.87 8.57 -12.89
C MET A 315 7.00 7.96 -13.73
N VAL A 316 7.58 6.84 -13.29
CA VAL A 316 8.54 6.07 -14.11
C VAL A 316 7.81 5.42 -15.29
N SER A 317 6.60 4.87 -15.07
CA SER A 317 5.78 4.33 -16.17
C SER A 317 5.35 5.43 -17.13
N TRP A 318 4.93 6.58 -16.62
CA TRP A 318 4.63 7.74 -17.44
C TRP A 318 5.87 8.17 -18.28
N PHE A 319 7.05 8.26 -17.65
CA PHE A 319 8.27 8.60 -18.40
C PHE A 319 8.59 7.56 -19.48
N LYS A 320 8.38 6.29 -19.19
CA LYS A 320 8.55 5.20 -20.15
C LYS A 320 7.63 5.36 -21.36
N GLU A 321 6.36 5.66 -21.13
CA GLU A 321 5.35 5.83 -22.18
C GLU A 321 5.64 7.06 -23.05
N GLU A 322 6.01 8.18 -22.45
CA GLU A 322 6.18 9.46 -23.18
C GLU A 322 7.58 9.63 -23.79
N PHE A 323 8.62 9.10 -23.14
CA PHE A 323 10.02 9.39 -23.49
C PHE A 323 10.90 8.14 -23.67
N GLY A 324 10.39 6.95 -23.37
CA GLY A 324 11.19 5.72 -23.27
C GLY A 324 11.10 4.79 -24.48
N LEU A 325 10.65 5.24 -25.66
CA LEU A 325 10.46 4.38 -26.83
C LEU A 325 11.73 3.60 -27.22
N GLN A 326 12.91 4.23 -27.13
CA GLN A 326 14.17 3.56 -27.45
C GLN A 326 14.48 2.41 -26.50
N GLU A 327 14.28 2.62 -25.20
CA GLU A 327 14.50 1.61 -24.17
C GLU A 327 13.47 0.47 -24.28
N CYS A 328 12.23 0.76 -24.65
CA CYS A 328 11.20 -0.25 -24.90
C CYS A 328 11.62 -1.16 -26.08
N ILE A 329 12.06 -0.58 -27.21
CA ILE A 329 12.51 -1.34 -28.39
C ILE A 329 13.75 -2.18 -28.06
N LEU A 330 14.72 -1.62 -27.32
CA LEU A 330 15.93 -2.34 -26.94
C LEU A 330 15.64 -3.46 -25.94
N ALA A 331 14.78 -3.23 -24.97
CA ALA A 331 14.37 -4.23 -23.97
C ALA A 331 13.66 -5.41 -24.66
N GLU A 332 12.74 -5.14 -25.60
CA GLU A 332 12.07 -6.18 -26.38
C GLU A 332 13.06 -7.05 -27.16
N LYS A 333 14.04 -6.43 -27.83
CA LYS A 333 15.09 -7.17 -28.56
C LYS A 333 15.96 -8.04 -27.66
N ASN A 334 16.20 -7.60 -26.43
CA ASN A 334 17.08 -8.27 -25.47
C ASN A 334 16.32 -9.19 -24.50
N ASN A 335 14.99 -9.30 -24.64
CA ASN A 335 14.11 -10.02 -23.70
C ASN A 335 14.32 -9.56 -22.24
N ASP A 336 14.40 -8.25 -22.04
CA ASP A 336 14.60 -7.59 -20.76
C ASP A 336 13.48 -6.55 -20.49
N VAL A 337 13.54 -5.86 -19.35
CA VAL A 337 12.58 -4.82 -18.98
C VAL A 337 13.16 -3.42 -19.21
N PRO A 338 12.40 -2.47 -19.78
CA PRO A 338 12.88 -1.13 -20.13
C PRO A 338 13.45 -0.37 -18.92
N GLU A 339 12.92 -0.59 -17.72
CA GLU A 339 13.29 0.10 -16.49
C GLU A 339 14.77 -0.10 -16.12
N LYS A 340 15.36 -1.24 -16.45
CA LYS A 340 16.81 -1.47 -16.26
C LYS A 340 17.68 -0.59 -17.14
N LEU A 341 17.19 -0.26 -18.33
CA LEU A 341 17.91 0.59 -19.28
C LEU A 341 17.88 2.06 -18.86
N PHE A 342 16.89 2.47 -18.06
CA PHE A 342 16.83 3.85 -17.55
C PHE A 342 17.93 4.16 -16.53
N ASP A 343 18.41 3.18 -15.78
CA ASP A 343 19.58 3.38 -14.91
C ASP A 343 20.81 3.74 -15.75
N SER A 344 20.99 3.08 -16.90
CA SER A 344 22.06 3.41 -17.84
C SER A 344 21.87 4.79 -18.50
N LEU A 345 20.62 5.19 -18.77
CA LEU A 345 20.29 6.51 -19.35
C LEU A 345 20.82 7.66 -18.49
N ILE A 346 20.75 7.53 -17.16
CA ILE A 346 21.15 8.60 -16.24
C ILE A 346 22.56 8.43 -15.68
N GLN A 347 23.29 7.42 -16.09
CA GLN A 347 24.63 7.10 -15.59
C GLN A 347 25.61 8.30 -15.61
N ASN A 348 25.54 9.13 -16.67
CA ASN A 348 26.41 10.29 -16.86
C ASN A 348 25.75 11.61 -16.44
N VAL A 349 24.53 11.59 -15.90
CA VAL A 349 23.86 12.80 -15.41
C VAL A 349 24.35 13.07 -13.98
N PRO A 350 24.89 14.26 -13.68
CA PRO A 350 25.38 14.57 -12.35
C PRO A 350 24.24 14.67 -11.31
N ALA A 351 24.58 14.47 -10.03
CA ALA A 351 23.67 14.70 -8.91
C ALA A 351 23.08 16.11 -8.96
N GLY A 352 21.78 16.23 -8.68
CA GLY A 352 21.04 17.49 -8.74
C GLY A 352 20.67 17.93 -10.15
N SER A 353 20.84 17.04 -11.17
CA SER A 353 20.35 17.22 -12.54
C SER A 353 20.66 18.59 -13.16
N MET A 354 21.84 19.18 -12.83
CA MET A 354 22.24 20.55 -13.23
C MET A 354 21.19 21.62 -12.89
N GLY A 355 20.46 21.43 -11.79
CA GLY A 355 19.44 22.37 -11.29
C GLY A 355 18.03 22.13 -11.81
N LEU A 356 17.80 21.11 -12.63
CA LEU A 356 16.45 20.69 -13.01
C LEU A 356 15.78 20.03 -11.80
N MET A 357 14.68 20.59 -11.32
CA MET A 357 13.98 20.11 -10.14
C MET A 357 12.52 19.81 -10.41
N LEU A 358 12.05 18.66 -9.90
CA LEU A 358 10.68 18.20 -10.06
C LEU A 358 10.00 18.11 -8.69
N GLN A 359 8.73 18.55 -8.63
CA GLN A 359 7.85 18.39 -7.48
C GLN A 359 6.71 17.42 -7.82
N PRO A 360 6.58 16.28 -7.09
CA PRO A 360 5.77 15.14 -7.56
C PRO A 360 4.29 15.22 -7.15
N TYR A 361 3.68 16.41 -7.06
CA TYR A 361 2.28 16.58 -6.61
C TYR A 361 1.29 16.53 -7.79
N TRP A 362 1.43 15.55 -8.68
CA TRP A 362 0.57 15.39 -9.87
C TRP A 362 -0.87 15.00 -9.52
N THR A 363 -1.06 14.41 -8.36
CA THR A 363 -2.36 14.22 -7.74
C THR A 363 -2.28 14.74 -6.31
N PRO A 364 -3.21 15.59 -5.86
CA PRO A 364 -3.23 16.05 -4.48
C PRO A 364 -3.28 14.88 -3.51
N GLY A 365 -2.46 14.91 -2.46
CA GLY A 365 -2.47 13.93 -1.39
C GLY A 365 -3.61 14.17 -0.39
N ILE A 366 -3.88 13.19 0.47
CA ILE A 366 -4.88 13.32 1.54
C ILE A 366 -4.52 14.52 2.44
N GLY A 367 -5.47 15.44 2.61
CA GLY A 367 -5.27 16.67 3.38
C GLY A 367 -4.31 17.68 2.75
N ALA A 368 -3.98 17.52 1.45
CA ALA A 368 -3.31 18.55 0.65
C ALA A 368 -4.32 19.49 0.00
N ASP A 369 -3.83 20.61 -0.53
CA ASP A 369 -4.68 21.53 -1.29
C ASP A 369 -5.25 20.83 -2.53
N SER A 370 -6.57 20.89 -2.74
CA SER A 370 -7.28 20.24 -3.85
C SER A 370 -6.85 20.72 -5.25
N TYR A 371 -6.12 21.82 -5.31
CA TYR A 371 -5.59 22.41 -6.56
C TYR A 371 -4.08 22.18 -6.72
N ALA A 372 -3.44 21.42 -5.83
CA ALA A 372 -2.01 21.11 -5.95
C ALA A 372 -1.72 20.42 -7.30
N LYS A 373 -0.60 20.81 -7.90
CA LYS A 373 -0.10 20.27 -9.17
C LYS A 373 1.38 19.94 -9.06
N GLY A 374 1.82 19.00 -9.87
CA GLY A 374 3.25 18.79 -10.11
C GLY A 374 3.87 19.98 -10.86
N SER A 375 5.16 20.15 -10.66
CA SER A 375 5.92 21.21 -11.36
C SER A 375 7.33 20.75 -11.67
N ILE A 376 7.89 21.30 -12.74
CA ILE A 376 9.29 21.13 -13.13
C ILE A 376 9.85 22.53 -13.37
N ILE A 377 10.97 22.85 -12.73
CA ILE A 377 11.63 24.15 -12.87
C ILE A 377 13.12 23.95 -13.17
N GLY A 378 13.76 24.96 -13.76
CA GLY A 378 15.22 24.99 -13.93
C GLY A 378 15.71 24.47 -15.28
N PHE A 379 14.84 24.37 -16.30
CA PHE A 379 15.28 24.00 -17.65
C PHE A 379 16.30 25.00 -18.24
N GLY A 380 17.33 24.49 -18.84
CA GLY A 380 18.31 25.17 -19.67
C GLY A 380 18.67 24.32 -20.88
N ASP A 381 19.56 24.79 -21.72
CA ASP A 381 19.95 24.16 -23.00
C ASP A 381 20.70 22.83 -22.86
N VAL A 382 21.25 22.54 -21.68
CA VAL A 382 21.92 21.26 -21.39
C VAL A 382 20.96 20.12 -21.08
N HIS A 383 19.70 20.43 -20.74
CA HIS A 383 18.76 19.44 -20.26
C HIS A 383 18.11 18.66 -21.41
N ASN A 384 18.20 17.35 -21.31
CA ASN A 384 17.53 16.40 -22.20
C ASN A 384 16.72 15.39 -21.36
N ARG A 385 16.18 14.35 -22.01
CA ARG A 385 15.34 13.35 -21.32
C ARG A 385 16.08 12.58 -20.20
N ALA A 386 17.40 12.44 -20.27
CA ALA A 386 18.18 11.80 -19.20
C ALA A 386 18.17 12.64 -17.92
N TYR A 387 18.35 13.95 -18.04
CA TYR A 387 18.23 14.87 -16.91
C TYR A 387 16.81 14.90 -16.35
N LEU A 388 15.79 14.86 -17.21
CA LEU A 388 14.40 14.81 -16.80
C LEU A 388 14.10 13.54 -15.98
N TYR A 389 14.59 12.37 -16.43
CA TYR A 389 14.38 11.12 -15.69
C TYR A 389 15.09 11.13 -14.33
N ARG A 390 16.31 11.65 -14.27
CA ARG A 390 17.02 11.80 -12.99
C ARG A 390 16.29 12.78 -12.07
N ALA A 391 15.89 13.93 -12.56
CA ALA A 391 15.12 14.92 -11.79
C ALA A 391 13.79 14.36 -11.28
N LEU A 392 13.15 13.46 -12.04
CA LEU A 392 11.96 12.73 -11.62
C LEU A 392 12.25 11.86 -10.39
N LEU A 393 13.29 11.04 -10.41
CA LEU A 393 13.69 10.22 -9.28
C LEU A 393 14.07 11.09 -8.07
N GLU A 394 14.89 12.13 -8.28
CA GLU A 394 15.29 13.06 -7.24
C GLU A 394 14.08 13.76 -6.59
N GLY A 395 13.10 14.19 -7.39
CA GLY A 395 11.88 14.84 -6.92
C GLY A 395 10.98 13.92 -6.09
N LEU A 396 10.82 12.67 -6.51
CA LEU A 396 10.09 11.65 -5.74
C LEU A 396 10.75 11.43 -4.38
N ILE A 397 12.07 11.29 -4.35
CA ILE A 397 12.80 11.02 -3.11
C ILE A 397 12.84 12.25 -2.20
N TYR A 398 12.89 13.48 -2.74
CA TYR A 398 12.70 14.70 -1.93
C TYR A 398 11.33 14.73 -1.25
N GLY A 399 10.27 14.35 -1.96
CA GLY A 399 8.93 14.28 -1.37
C GLY A 399 8.82 13.24 -0.26
N LEU A 400 9.48 12.07 -0.43
CA LEU A 400 9.56 11.05 0.62
C LEU A 400 10.40 11.52 1.81
N ARG A 401 11.49 12.25 1.59
CA ARG A 401 12.28 12.88 2.66
C ARG A 401 11.46 13.89 3.45
N GLU A 402 10.68 14.73 2.80
CA GLU A 402 9.76 15.67 3.45
C GLU A 402 8.75 14.94 4.34
N GLY A 403 8.20 13.82 3.84
CA GLY A 403 7.33 12.93 4.61
C GLY A 403 8.03 12.34 5.84
N GLY A 404 9.25 11.86 5.67
CA GLY A 404 10.09 11.33 6.75
C GLY A 404 10.39 12.37 7.84
N GLU A 405 10.72 13.61 7.44
CA GLU A 405 10.94 14.71 8.38
C GLU A 405 9.65 15.09 9.13
N LEU A 406 8.48 15.08 8.47
CA LEU A 406 7.20 15.28 9.14
C LEU A 406 6.95 14.18 10.18
N THR A 407 7.18 12.93 9.81
CA THR A 407 7.02 11.78 10.70
C THR A 407 7.92 11.88 11.93
N GLN A 408 9.21 12.19 11.75
CA GLN A 408 10.14 12.39 12.86
C GLN A 408 9.70 13.53 13.80
N ARG A 409 9.25 14.66 13.25
CA ARG A 409 8.73 15.77 14.06
C ARG A 409 7.51 15.38 14.89
N LYS A 410 6.64 14.54 14.37
CA LYS A 410 5.40 14.11 15.04
C LYS A 410 5.62 12.98 16.03
N THR A 411 6.39 11.97 15.68
CA THR A 411 6.71 10.84 16.56
C THR A 411 7.71 11.21 17.65
N LYS A 412 8.52 12.26 17.45
CA LYS A 412 9.65 12.67 18.29
C LYS A 412 10.76 11.61 18.32
N VAL A 413 10.85 10.76 17.32
CA VAL A 413 11.88 9.72 17.18
C VAL A 413 12.65 9.97 15.88
N PRO A 414 13.99 10.05 15.92
CA PRO A 414 14.81 10.19 14.73
C PRO A 414 14.82 8.87 13.94
N VAL A 415 14.69 8.95 12.63
CA VAL A 415 14.92 7.82 11.73
C VAL A 415 16.41 7.72 11.48
N THR A 416 16.98 6.54 11.68
CA THR A 416 18.41 6.27 11.54
C THR A 416 18.74 5.21 10.49
N LYS A 417 17.72 4.50 9.99
CA LYS A 417 17.85 3.46 8.96
C LYS A 417 16.73 3.57 7.96
N LEU A 418 17.01 3.21 6.71
CA LEU A 418 16.02 3.13 5.65
C LEU A 418 15.97 1.72 5.08
N LYS A 419 14.77 1.17 4.99
CA LYS A 419 14.43 -0.03 4.22
C LYS A 419 13.62 0.39 3.01
N VAL A 420 13.99 -0.08 1.83
CA VAL A 420 13.35 0.33 0.57
C VAL A 420 12.84 -0.90 -0.16
N SER A 421 11.54 -0.98 -0.36
CA SER A 421 10.82 -2.09 -1.02
C SER A 421 10.02 -1.58 -2.23
N GLY A 422 9.24 -2.47 -2.83
CA GLY A 422 8.46 -2.18 -4.03
C GLY A 422 9.26 -2.29 -5.32
N GLY A 423 8.54 -2.28 -6.46
CA GLY A 423 9.12 -2.51 -7.79
C GLY A 423 10.24 -1.54 -8.17
N GLY A 424 10.10 -0.25 -7.81
CA GLY A 424 11.12 0.77 -8.10
C GLY A 424 12.42 0.60 -7.33
N SER A 425 12.45 -0.20 -6.24
CA SER A 425 13.70 -0.51 -5.52
C SER A 425 14.65 -1.41 -6.31
N GLN A 426 14.21 -1.97 -7.44
CA GLN A 426 15.08 -2.72 -8.34
C GLN A 426 16.08 -1.81 -9.07
N SER A 427 15.76 -0.51 -9.24
CA SER A 427 16.68 0.47 -9.81
C SER A 427 17.83 0.78 -8.84
N GLU A 428 19.05 0.50 -9.25
CA GLU A 428 20.27 0.81 -8.50
C GLU A 428 20.44 2.33 -8.36
N ALA A 429 20.10 3.07 -9.40
CA ALA A 429 20.15 4.53 -9.40
C ALA A 429 19.17 5.13 -8.39
N ALA A 430 17.91 4.66 -8.35
CA ALA A 430 16.94 5.13 -7.38
C ALA A 430 17.37 4.85 -5.94
N MET A 431 17.96 3.67 -5.69
CA MET A 431 18.48 3.30 -4.38
C MET A 431 19.65 4.20 -3.95
N GLN A 432 20.60 4.46 -4.85
CA GLN A 432 21.74 5.33 -4.55
C GLN A 432 21.32 6.78 -4.34
N ILE A 433 20.41 7.30 -5.18
CA ILE A 433 19.83 8.65 -5.00
C ILE A 433 19.11 8.76 -3.65
N THR A 434 18.44 7.68 -3.23
CA THR A 434 17.78 7.64 -1.91
C THR A 434 18.80 7.78 -0.77
N ALA A 435 19.85 6.98 -0.79
CA ALA A 435 20.90 7.07 0.21
C ALA A 435 21.53 8.48 0.25
N ASP A 436 21.83 9.03 -0.93
CA ASP A 436 22.45 10.35 -1.07
C ASP A 436 21.53 11.48 -0.58
N ILE A 437 20.24 11.46 -0.95
CA ILE A 437 19.27 12.51 -0.55
C ILE A 437 19.00 12.46 0.95
N PHE A 438 18.79 11.27 1.52
CA PHE A 438 18.56 11.13 2.97
C PHE A 438 19.83 11.30 3.80
N GLY A 439 21.02 11.09 3.23
CA GLY A 439 22.30 11.13 3.94
C GLY A 439 22.47 9.96 4.90
N MET A 440 21.83 8.82 4.62
CA MET A 440 21.92 7.60 5.41
C MET A 440 21.85 6.37 4.51
N ALA A 441 22.34 5.23 5.02
CA ALA A 441 22.31 3.98 4.27
C ALA A 441 20.87 3.58 3.91
N ALA A 442 20.66 3.21 2.65
CA ALA A 442 19.40 2.66 2.15
C ALA A 442 19.57 1.16 1.91
N GLU A 443 18.78 0.35 2.59
CA GLU A 443 18.85 -1.10 2.52
C GLU A 443 17.70 -1.66 1.67
N ARG A 444 18.04 -2.52 0.71
CA ARG A 444 17.07 -3.33 -0.04
C ARG A 444 16.90 -4.67 0.66
N PRO A 445 15.66 -5.15 0.93
CA PRO A 445 15.43 -6.51 1.42
C PRO A 445 15.97 -7.58 0.45
N HIS A 446 16.21 -8.80 0.95
CA HIS A 446 16.69 -9.92 0.15
C HIS A 446 15.67 -10.42 -0.88
N THR A 447 14.41 -10.07 -0.71
CA THR A 447 13.32 -10.40 -1.63
C THR A 447 12.51 -9.15 -1.98
N PHE A 448 11.92 -9.14 -3.17
CA PHE A 448 10.96 -8.11 -3.60
C PHE A 448 9.52 -8.45 -3.19
N GLU A 449 9.24 -9.67 -2.78
CA GLU A 449 7.92 -10.14 -2.36
C GLU A 449 7.71 -9.89 -0.84
N THR A 450 7.98 -8.68 -0.41
CA THR A 450 7.95 -8.28 1.01
C THR A 450 6.55 -8.35 1.61
N SER A 451 5.49 -8.09 0.83
CA SER A 451 4.11 -8.24 1.29
C SER A 451 3.78 -9.71 1.63
N ALA A 452 4.13 -10.64 0.74
CA ALA A 452 3.93 -12.07 1.00
C ALA A 452 4.76 -12.55 2.20
N LEU A 453 6.02 -12.08 2.34
CA LEU A 453 6.87 -12.41 3.47
C LEU A 453 6.32 -11.85 4.79
N GLY A 454 5.82 -10.61 4.81
CA GLY A 454 5.22 -10.01 5.99
C GLY A 454 3.97 -10.77 6.46
N ALA A 455 3.09 -11.14 5.54
CA ALA A 455 1.94 -11.98 5.86
C ALA A 455 2.38 -13.35 6.41
N ALA A 456 3.43 -13.95 5.84
CA ALA A 456 3.99 -15.20 6.36
C ALA A 456 4.57 -15.04 7.79
N ILE A 457 5.15 -13.87 8.11
CA ILE A 457 5.61 -13.57 9.49
C ILE A 457 4.42 -13.53 10.45
N ASP A 458 3.29 -12.89 10.07
CA ASP A 458 2.06 -12.92 10.87
C ASP A 458 1.60 -14.36 11.16
N ALA A 459 1.57 -15.21 10.14
CA ALA A 459 1.19 -16.63 10.30
C ALA A 459 2.21 -17.42 11.12
N ALA A 460 3.52 -17.16 10.97
CA ALA A 460 4.58 -17.83 11.72
C ALA A 460 4.47 -17.57 13.24
N VAL A 461 4.14 -16.32 13.61
CA VAL A 461 3.89 -15.95 15.01
C VAL A 461 2.58 -16.59 15.49
N GLY A 462 1.51 -16.57 14.68
CA GLY A 462 0.24 -17.20 15.00
C GLY A 462 0.33 -18.71 15.20
N LEU A 463 1.15 -19.38 14.40
CA LEU A 463 1.51 -20.82 14.53
C LEU A 463 2.42 -21.11 15.73
N LYS A 464 2.92 -20.07 16.43
CA LYS A 464 3.91 -20.20 17.52
C LYS A 464 5.23 -20.83 17.10
N LEU A 465 5.61 -20.65 15.82
CA LEU A 465 6.94 -21.02 15.32
C LEU A 465 8.02 -20.10 15.87
N TYR A 466 7.62 -18.89 16.22
CA TYR A 466 8.42 -17.87 16.90
C TYR A 466 7.68 -17.34 18.13
N SER A 467 8.44 -16.98 19.16
CA SER A 467 7.88 -16.45 20.42
C SER A 467 7.24 -15.06 20.26
N ASP A 468 7.74 -14.29 19.31
CA ASP A 468 7.34 -12.89 19.09
C ASP A 468 7.75 -12.39 17.68
N PHE A 469 7.21 -11.23 17.29
CA PHE A 469 7.53 -10.60 16.01
C PHE A 469 9.02 -10.24 15.85
N PRO A 470 9.73 -9.70 16.87
CA PRO A 470 11.15 -9.44 16.73
C PRO A 470 11.97 -10.68 16.42
N SER A 471 11.67 -11.83 17.00
CA SER A 471 12.36 -13.10 16.70
C SER A 471 12.03 -13.61 15.30
N ALA A 472 10.77 -13.56 14.89
CA ALA A 472 10.34 -13.94 13.55
C ALA A 472 11.00 -13.06 12.48
N VAL A 473 11.00 -11.73 12.65
CA VAL A 473 11.62 -10.80 11.71
C VAL A 473 13.12 -11.03 11.62
N ARG A 474 13.85 -11.22 12.74
CA ARG A 474 15.29 -11.52 12.71
C ARG A 474 15.63 -12.79 11.92
N SER A 475 14.77 -13.79 11.98
CA SER A 475 15.00 -15.07 11.29
C SER A 475 14.53 -15.06 9.84
N MET A 476 13.40 -14.45 9.56
CA MET A 476 12.74 -14.53 8.25
C MET A 476 13.12 -13.38 7.31
N THR A 477 13.68 -12.26 7.82
CA THR A 477 14.10 -11.14 6.97
C THR A 477 15.62 -10.99 6.93
N ARG A 478 16.15 -10.58 5.78
CA ARG A 478 17.57 -10.32 5.58
C ARG A 478 17.76 -9.09 4.71
N THR A 479 18.87 -8.36 4.93
CA THR A 479 19.30 -7.30 4.03
C THR A 479 19.91 -7.93 2.78
N GLY A 480 19.43 -7.56 1.60
CA GLY A 480 19.97 -7.99 0.30
C GLY A 480 21.15 -7.13 -0.12
N LYS A 481 20.93 -5.83 -0.31
CA LYS A 481 21.97 -4.87 -0.71
C LYS A 481 21.85 -3.57 0.08
N VAL A 482 23.01 -2.99 0.44
CA VAL A 482 23.12 -1.70 1.12
C VAL A 482 23.72 -0.67 0.16
N PHE A 483 23.16 0.52 0.15
CA PHE A 483 23.62 1.67 -0.61
C PHE A 483 24.05 2.75 0.38
N GLU A 484 25.35 3.01 0.43
CA GLU A 484 25.91 4.02 1.31
C GLU A 484 25.84 5.41 0.68
N PRO A 485 25.57 6.47 1.47
CA PRO A 485 25.47 7.81 0.95
C PRO A 485 26.85 8.37 0.57
N SER A 486 26.93 9.05 -0.57
CA SER A 486 28.07 9.89 -0.92
C SER A 486 27.97 11.22 -0.16
N LEU A 487 28.91 11.54 0.72
CA LEU A 487 28.92 12.80 1.46
C LEU A 487 28.86 14.02 0.54
N LYS A 488 29.58 13.99 -0.59
CA LYS A 488 29.57 15.07 -1.58
C LYS A 488 28.18 15.28 -2.19
N ASN A 489 27.52 14.21 -2.60
CA ASN A 489 26.20 14.28 -3.18
C ASN A 489 25.16 14.68 -2.13
N HIS A 490 25.28 14.14 -0.91
CA HIS A 490 24.39 14.50 0.19
C HIS A 490 24.43 16.01 0.48
N GLN A 491 25.61 16.63 0.56
CA GLN A 491 25.73 18.07 0.77
C GLN A 491 25.07 18.89 -0.34
N LEU A 492 25.21 18.47 -1.60
CA LEU A 492 24.55 19.10 -2.73
C LEU A 492 23.02 18.96 -2.62
N TYR A 493 22.52 17.74 -2.42
CA TYR A 493 21.11 17.45 -2.30
C TYR A 493 20.46 18.14 -1.10
N ASP A 494 21.14 18.20 0.04
CA ASP A 494 20.64 18.88 1.23
C ASP A 494 20.47 20.40 1.00
N ASN A 495 21.41 21.03 0.28
CA ASN A 495 21.30 22.41 -0.13
C ASN A 495 20.12 22.65 -1.10
N LEU A 496 19.98 21.81 -2.13
CA LEU A 496 18.86 21.89 -3.09
C LEU A 496 17.52 21.68 -2.38
N TYR A 497 17.44 20.69 -1.49
CA TYR A 497 16.26 20.39 -0.71
C TYR A 497 15.83 21.55 0.18
N LYS A 498 16.71 22.03 1.06
CA LYS A 498 16.39 23.07 2.06
C LYS A 498 16.18 24.45 1.45
N ARG A 499 16.99 24.81 0.45
CA ARG A 499 17.01 26.17 -0.09
C ARG A 499 16.05 26.37 -1.26
N VAL A 500 15.70 25.28 -1.99
CA VAL A 500 14.86 25.33 -3.19
C VAL A 500 13.61 24.48 -3.02
N TYR A 501 13.74 23.15 -2.91
CA TYR A 501 12.61 22.20 -2.97
C TYR A 501 11.50 22.54 -1.95
N LEU A 502 11.84 22.72 -0.68
CA LEU A 502 10.88 23.05 0.38
C LEU A 502 10.13 24.37 0.16
N LYS A 503 10.65 25.27 -0.69
CA LYS A 503 10.03 26.54 -0.99
C LYS A 503 9.16 26.50 -2.24
N MET A 504 9.41 25.55 -3.16
CA MET A 504 8.75 25.50 -4.48
C MET A 504 7.24 25.52 -4.35
N TYR A 505 6.67 24.63 -3.54
CA TYR A 505 5.21 24.56 -3.41
C TYR A 505 4.61 25.87 -2.92
N GLY A 506 5.18 26.46 -1.88
CA GLY A 506 4.71 27.74 -1.33
C GLY A 506 4.74 28.88 -2.36
N GLN A 507 5.76 28.93 -3.21
CA GLN A 507 5.90 29.94 -4.27
C GLN A 507 4.93 29.70 -5.44
N LEU A 508 4.68 28.44 -5.80
CA LEU A 508 3.84 28.06 -6.93
C LEU A 508 2.35 27.92 -6.58
N LYS A 509 2.03 27.73 -5.30
CA LYS A 509 0.65 27.55 -4.81
C LYS A 509 -0.35 28.61 -5.30
N PRO A 510 -0.06 29.93 -5.30
CA PRO A 510 -0.97 30.92 -5.84
C PRO A 510 -1.27 30.70 -7.33
N LEU A 511 -0.24 30.34 -8.12
CA LEU A 511 -0.38 30.07 -9.54
C LEU A 511 -1.21 28.80 -9.80
N PHE A 512 -1.07 27.76 -9.00
CA PHE A 512 -1.89 26.56 -9.11
C PHE A 512 -3.37 26.83 -8.87
N LYS A 513 -3.67 27.73 -7.94
CA LYS A 513 -5.04 28.18 -7.69
C LYS A 513 -5.61 28.91 -8.90
N GLU A 514 -4.88 29.90 -9.45
CA GLU A 514 -5.29 30.62 -10.65
C GLU A 514 -5.48 29.68 -11.85
N ILE A 515 -4.57 28.72 -12.05
CA ILE A 515 -4.70 27.70 -13.10
C ILE A 515 -6.00 26.90 -12.94
N LYS A 516 -6.33 26.50 -11.70
CA LYS A 516 -7.59 25.80 -11.44
C LYS A 516 -8.80 26.69 -11.73
N ASP A 517 -8.78 27.92 -11.28
CA ASP A 517 -9.89 28.86 -11.44
C ASP A 517 -10.14 29.17 -12.94
N ILE A 518 -9.09 29.24 -13.76
CA ILE A 518 -9.19 29.49 -15.21
C ILE A 518 -9.59 28.22 -15.99
N THR A 519 -8.96 27.07 -15.69
CA THR A 519 -9.09 25.85 -16.50
C THR A 519 -10.10 24.85 -15.97
N GLY A 520 -10.55 25.00 -14.73
CA GLY A 520 -11.37 24.00 -14.04
C GLY A 520 -10.63 22.69 -13.68
N TYR A 521 -9.29 22.63 -13.86
CA TYR A 521 -8.49 21.42 -13.59
C TYR A 521 -7.47 21.64 -12.45
N PRO A 522 -7.34 20.68 -11.50
CA PRO A 522 -8.13 19.45 -11.31
C PRO A 522 -9.57 19.72 -10.88
N LYS A 523 -10.47 18.80 -11.25
CA LYS A 523 -11.91 18.91 -10.95
C LYS A 523 -12.22 18.71 -9.47
#